data_2b19b950d4ad99710fa70b2ed80dc769
#
_entry.id   2b19b950d4ad99710fa70b2ed80dc769
#
_cell.length_a   1.000
_cell.length_b   1.000
_cell.length_c   1.000
_cell.angle_alpha   90.00
_cell.angle_beta   90.00
_cell.angle_gamma   90.00
#
_symmetry.space_group_name_H-M   'P 1'
#
loop_
_entity.id
_entity.type
_entity.pdbx_description
1 polymer ?
#
loop_
_entity_poly.entity_id
_entity_poly.type
_entity_poly.pdbx_seq_one_letter_code
_entity_poly.pdbx_strand_id
1 'polypeptide(L)'
;MSKALNQISRSPFTRKIEDARLSSRFHQLTFTIYNGRTNPVKHVSHFNQRMAIHSKDEALMCKVFPSSLGPVAMRWFDSLKADSISSFKELTQSFGSRFVTCRRVPQPLTSLLSLSMQEGESLKMYSERYWEMLMRLMVILMNWPSVLSSSDSPSITV
;
A
#
# COMPACT_ATOMS: atom_id res chain seq x y z
N MET A 1 22.62 -14.39 19.46
CA MET A 1 21.35 -15.04 19.10
C MET A 1 20.16 -14.54 19.92
N SER A 2 20.27 -14.37 21.23
CA SER A 2 19.15 -13.96 22.10
C SER A 2 18.57 -12.55 21.80
N LYS A 3 19.37 -11.56 21.40
CA LYS A 3 18.89 -10.20 21.08
C LYS A 3 18.01 -10.14 19.83
N ALA A 4 18.31 -10.94 18.82
CA ALA A 4 17.52 -10.98 17.58
C ALA A 4 16.15 -11.64 17.79
N LEU A 5 16.09 -12.70 18.59
CA LEU A 5 14.83 -13.37 18.94
C LEU A 5 13.94 -12.51 19.84
N ASN A 6 14.54 -11.72 20.75
CA ASN A 6 13.78 -10.77 21.59
C ASN A 6 13.22 -9.58 20.80
N GLN A 7 13.80 -9.21 19.66
CA GLN A 7 13.23 -8.20 18.78
C GLN A 7 12.05 -8.72 17.95
N ILE A 8 12.09 -10.00 17.57
CA ILE A 8 11.01 -10.65 16.81
C ILE A 8 9.75 -10.85 17.68
N SER A 9 9.91 -10.94 18.99
CA SER A 9 8.79 -11.15 19.92
C SER A 9 8.05 -9.86 20.36
N ARG A 10 8.49 -8.69 19.91
CA ARG A 10 7.81 -7.43 20.24
C ARG A 10 6.84 -7.04 19.14
N SER A 11 5.56 -7.20 19.46
CA SER A 11 4.47 -6.74 18.61
C SER A 11 4.51 -5.22 18.43
N PRO A 12 4.23 -4.69 17.21
CA PRO A 12 4.10 -3.26 17.00
C PRO A 12 2.80 -2.69 17.59
N PHE A 13 1.89 -3.53 18.03
CA PHE A 13 0.59 -3.12 18.53
C PHE A 13 0.65 -2.65 19.98
N THR A 14 -0.16 -1.64 20.30
CA THR A 14 -0.38 -1.20 21.67
C THR A 14 -1.14 -2.26 22.47
N ARG A 15 -1.02 -2.21 23.81
CA ARG A 15 -1.75 -3.12 24.72
C ARG A 15 -3.26 -3.13 24.45
N LYS A 16 -3.83 -2.02 24.04
CA LYS A 16 -5.25 -1.94 23.66
C LYS A 16 -5.63 -2.96 22.58
N ILE A 17 -4.76 -3.16 21.59
CA ILE A 17 -4.97 -4.14 20.51
C ILE A 17 -4.58 -5.54 20.99
N GLU A 18 -3.45 -5.67 21.69
CA GLU A 18 -2.93 -6.95 22.14
C GLU A 18 -3.89 -7.67 23.09
N ASP A 19 -4.41 -6.96 24.08
CA ASP A 19 -5.27 -7.52 25.13
C ASP A 19 -6.76 -7.59 24.72
N ALA A 20 -7.10 -7.10 23.54
CA ALA A 20 -8.46 -7.14 23.04
C ALA A 20 -8.94 -8.57 22.83
N ARG A 21 -10.12 -8.88 23.34
CA ARG A 21 -10.79 -10.17 23.11
C ARG A 21 -11.22 -10.22 21.65
N LEU A 22 -10.66 -11.15 20.90
CA LEU A 22 -11.04 -11.39 19.52
C LEU A 22 -12.37 -12.13 19.45
N SER A 23 -13.16 -11.84 18.43
CA SER A 23 -14.39 -12.55 18.16
C SER A 23 -14.14 -14.05 17.96
N SER A 24 -14.79 -14.89 18.74
CA SER A 24 -14.71 -16.35 18.65
C SER A 24 -15.28 -16.92 17.34
N ARG A 25 -15.96 -16.10 16.54
CA ARG A 25 -16.58 -16.48 15.27
C ARG A 25 -15.68 -16.19 14.06
N PHE A 26 -14.41 -15.84 14.28
CA PHE A 26 -13.50 -15.61 13.18
C PHE A 26 -13.10 -16.95 12.56
N HIS A 27 -13.46 -17.14 11.30
CA HIS A 27 -12.93 -18.22 10.46
C HIS A 27 -11.75 -17.69 9.65
N GLN A 28 -10.70 -18.48 9.59
CA GLN A 28 -9.51 -18.10 8.83
C GLN A 28 -9.87 -17.87 7.35
N LEU A 29 -9.65 -16.64 6.91
CA LEU A 29 -9.92 -16.21 5.54
C LEU A 29 -8.66 -16.37 4.69
N THR A 30 -8.84 -16.71 3.43
CA THR A 30 -7.76 -16.69 2.44
C THR A 30 -7.63 -15.29 1.85
N PHE A 31 -6.44 -14.73 1.94
CA PHE A 31 -6.12 -13.40 1.39
C PHE A 31 -5.25 -13.50 0.16
N THR A 32 -5.38 -12.52 -0.73
CA THR A 32 -4.38 -12.30 -1.78
C THR A 32 -3.14 -11.69 -1.13
N ILE A 33 -2.02 -12.40 -1.23
CA ILE A 33 -0.77 -12.00 -0.60
C ILE A 33 -0.15 -10.78 -1.30
N TYR A 34 0.19 -9.77 -0.52
CA TYR A 34 0.84 -8.57 -1.02
C TYR A 34 2.32 -8.83 -1.33
N ASN A 35 2.71 -8.64 -2.59
CA ASN A 35 4.06 -8.95 -3.07
C ASN A 35 5.09 -7.82 -2.90
N GLY A 36 4.71 -6.68 -2.33
CA GLY A 36 5.59 -5.51 -2.15
C GLY A 36 5.73 -4.60 -3.37
N ARG A 37 5.09 -4.92 -4.51
CA ARG A 37 5.22 -4.18 -5.79
C ARG A 37 3.90 -3.66 -6.34
N THR A 38 2.80 -4.25 -5.92
CA THR A 38 1.45 -3.87 -6.35
C THR A 38 0.97 -2.62 -5.62
N ASN A 39 -0.19 -2.10 -6.02
CA ASN A 39 -0.77 -0.93 -5.38
C ASN A 39 -1.19 -1.23 -3.92
N PRO A 40 -0.57 -0.60 -2.92
CA PRO A 40 -0.88 -0.85 -1.51
C PRO A 40 -2.32 -0.45 -1.15
N VAL A 41 -2.86 0.62 -1.75
CA VAL A 41 -4.24 1.06 -1.52
C VAL A 41 -5.23 0.01 -2.00
N LYS A 42 -4.98 -0.59 -3.17
CA LYS A 42 -5.81 -1.67 -3.71
C LYS A 42 -5.75 -2.91 -2.81
N HIS A 43 -4.56 -3.22 -2.27
CA HIS A 43 -4.40 -4.34 -1.33
C HIS A 43 -5.23 -4.12 -0.06
N VAL A 44 -5.14 -2.94 0.57
CA VAL A 44 -5.93 -2.59 1.76
C VAL A 44 -7.43 -2.64 1.46
N SER A 45 -7.85 -2.15 0.28
CA SER A 45 -9.26 -2.22 -0.15
C SER A 45 -9.76 -3.67 -0.24
N HIS A 46 -8.99 -4.56 -0.86
CA HIS A 46 -9.33 -5.98 -0.94
C HIS A 46 -9.37 -6.65 0.43
N PHE A 47 -8.42 -6.32 1.31
CA PHE A 47 -8.41 -6.80 2.69
C PHE A 47 -9.68 -6.36 3.42
N ASN A 48 -10.06 -5.08 3.33
CA ASN A 48 -11.27 -4.55 3.94
C ASN A 48 -12.53 -5.24 3.43
N GLN A 49 -12.62 -5.51 2.12
CA GLN A 49 -13.74 -6.24 1.53
C GLN A 49 -13.86 -7.66 2.11
N ARG A 50 -12.73 -8.36 2.24
CA ARG A 50 -12.70 -9.69 2.85
C ARG A 50 -13.08 -9.69 4.33
N MET A 51 -12.69 -8.66 5.05
CA MET A 51 -12.95 -8.47 6.47
C MET A 51 -14.23 -7.70 6.77
N ALA A 52 -15.08 -7.43 5.78
CA ALA A 52 -16.24 -6.53 5.93
C ALA A 52 -17.18 -6.93 7.09
N ILE A 53 -17.38 -8.23 7.31
CA ILE A 53 -18.22 -8.75 8.41
C ILE A 53 -17.61 -8.44 9.79
N HIS A 54 -16.28 -8.32 9.85
CA HIS A 54 -15.53 -8.07 11.08
C HIS A 54 -15.01 -6.64 11.20
N SER A 55 -15.44 -5.73 10.33
CA SER A 55 -14.93 -4.36 10.24
C SER A 55 -15.08 -3.52 11.52
N LYS A 56 -15.98 -3.92 12.43
CA LYS A 56 -16.17 -3.29 13.74
C LYS A 56 -15.14 -3.75 14.78
N ASP A 57 -14.46 -4.87 14.54
CA ASP A 57 -13.42 -5.40 15.43
C ASP A 57 -12.05 -4.94 14.96
N GLU A 58 -11.69 -3.74 15.38
CA GLU A 58 -10.42 -3.09 14.97
C GLU A 58 -9.19 -3.90 15.39
N ALA A 59 -9.22 -4.53 16.56
CA ALA A 59 -8.12 -5.37 17.03
C ALA A 59 -7.95 -6.62 16.17
N LEU A 60 -9.05 -7.24 15.77
CA LEU A 60 -9.02 -8.37 14.84
C LEU A 60 -8.48 -7.94 13.48
N MET A 61 -8.93 -6.80 12.95
CA MET A 61 -8.42 -6.24 11.70
C MET A 61 -6.89 -6.07 11.74
N CYS A 62 -6.36 -5.49 12.82
CA CYS A 62 -4.92 -5.31 13.02
C CYS A 62 -4.17 -6.64 13.08
N LYS A 63 -4.65 -7.60 13.86
CA LYS A 63 -3.97 -8.88 14.07
C LYS A 63 -4.00 -9.79 12.84
N VAL A 64 -5.02 -9.67 12.01
CA VAL A 64 -5.18 -10.47 10.78
C VAL A 64 -4.41 -9.87 9.60
N PHE A 65 -4.24 -8.56 9.55
CA PHE A 65 -3.61 -7.86 8.42
C PHE A 65 -2.23 -8.43 8.03
N PRO A 66 -1.32 -8.76 8.97
CA PRO A 66 -0.03 -9.36 8.62
C PRO A 66 -0.13 -10.66 7.84
N SER A 67 -1.18 -11.45 8.03
CA SER A 67 -1.38 -12.71 7.28
C SER A 67 -1.64 -12.50 5.79
N SER A 68 -1.93 -11.28 5.38
CA SER A 68 -2.08 -10.88 3.96
C SER A 68 -0.79 -10.34 3.35
N LEU A 69 0.30 -10.28 4.10
CA LEU A 69 1.59 -9.72 3.67
C LEU A 69 2.54 -10.81 3.18
N GLY A 70 3.18 -10.58 2.05
CA GLY A 70 4.27 -11.41 1.56
C GLY A 70 5.61 -11.07 2.23
N PRO A 71 6.70 -11.80 1.90
CA PRO A 71 7.98 -11.71 2.60
C PRO A 71 8.59 -10.31 2.67
N VAL A 72 8.42 -9.50 1.63
CA VAL A 72 8.94 -8.12 1.58
C VAL A 72 8.19 -7.22 2.55
N ALA A 73 6.87 -7.31 2.56
CA ALA A 73 6.03 -6.51 3.43
C ALA A 73 6.08 -7.00 4.89
N MET A 74 6.25 -8.31 5.12
CA MET A 74 6.47 -8.85 6.47
C MET A 74 7.75 -8.31 7.11
N ARG A 75 8.85 -8.21 6.38
CA ARG A 75 10.09 -7.59 6.89
C ARG A 75 9.88 -6.14 7.33
N TRP A 76 9.06 -5.39 6.58
CA TRP A 76 8.66 -4.05 7.00
C TRP A 76 7.84 -4.09 8.29
N PHE A 77 6.85 -4.97 8.37
CA PHE A 77 6.01 -5.12 9.56
C PHE A 77 6.81 -5.48 10.81
N ASP A 78 7.76 -6.41 10.68
CA ASP A 78 8.67 -6.81 11.75
C ASP A 78 9.63 -5.69 12.19
N SER A 79 9.89 -4.71 11.31
CA SER A 79 10.73 -3.55 11.59
C SER A 79 9.99 -2.42 12.32
N LEU A 80 8.67 -2.51 12.46
CA LEU A 80 7.88 -1.50 13.16
C LEU A 80 8.26 -1.46 14.66
N LYS A 81 8.29 -0.25 15.19
CA LYS A 81 8.59 -0.04 16.60
C LYS A 81 7.48 -0.64 17.48
N ALA A 82 7.87 -1.28 18.58
CA ALA A 82 6.91 -1.77 19.57
C ALA A 82 5.99 -0.63 20.06
N ASP A 83 4.73 -0.96 20.32
CA ASP A 83 3.69 -0.02 20.78
C ASP A 83 3.46 1.18 19.85
N SER A 84 3.80 1.08 18.57
CA SER A 84 3.68 2.19 17.59
C SER A 84 2.32 2.24 16.87
N ILE A 85 1.56 1.16 16.91
CA ILE A 85 0.28 1.03 16.20
C ILE A 85 -0.86 0.89 17.20
N SER A 86 -1.72 1.89 17.28
CA SER A 86 -2.88 1.94 18.19
C SER A 86 -4.22 1.71 17.51
N SER A 87 -4.25 1.72 16.16
CA SER A 87 -5.46 1.56 15.36
C SER A 87 -5.17 0.91 14.00
N PHE A 88 -6.20 0.33 13.40
CA PHE A 88 -6.09 -0.21 12.04
C PHE A 88 -5.82 0.90 11.01
N LYS A 89 -6.33 2.10 11.25
CA LYS A 89 -6.05 3.27 10.43
C LYS A 89 -4.56 3.61 10.41
N GLU A 90 -3.91 3.66 11.58
CA GLU A 90 -2.46 3.90 11.67
C GLU A 90 -1.65 2.82 10.96
N LEU A 91 -2.03 1.56 11.12
CA LEU A 91 -1.38 0.44 10.44
C LEU A 91 -1.45 0.58 8.91
N THR A 92 -2.63 0.87 8.37
CA THR A 92 -2.84 1.01 6.92
C THR A 92 -2.20 2.27 6.35
N GLN A 93 -2.16 3.36 7.11
CA GLN A 93 -1.44 4.59 6.72
C GLN A 93 0.07 4.36 6.67
N SER A 94 0.64 3.71 7.68
CA SER A 94 2.06 3.36 7.71
C SER A 94 2.44 2.41 6.57
N PHE A 95 1.60 1.42 6.30
CA PHE A 95 1.74 0.50 5.17
C PHE A 95 1.69 1.24 3.83
N GLY A 96 0.66 2.06 3.63
CA GLY A 96 0.49 2.85 2.41
C GLY A 96 1.68 3.77 2.16
N SER A 97 2.12 4.51 3.17
CA SER A 97 3.27 5.42 3.09
C SER A 97 4.56 4.70 2.71
N ARG A 98 4.76 3.50 3.24
CA ARG A 98 5.96 2.70 2.93
C ARG A 98 5.97 2.19 1.51
N PHE A 99 4.84 1.68 1.01
CA PHE A 99 4.76 0.95 -0.25
C PHE A 99 4.24 1.79 -1.44
N VAL A 100 3.70 2.98 -1.21
CA VAL A 100 3.33 3.89 -2.30
C VAL A 100 4.54 4.29 -3.14
N THR A 101 5.69 4.50 -2.52
CA THR A 101 6.95 4.83 -3.20
C THR A 101 7.62 3.63 -3.87
N CYS A 102 7.34 2.42 -3.37
CA CYS A 102 7.84 1.17 -3.97
C CYS A 102 7.02 0.75 -5.20
N ARG A 103 5.89 1.41 -5.44
CA ARG A 103 5.12 1.25 -6.66
C ARG A 103 6.03 1.59 -7.83
N ARG A 104 6.33 0.61 -8.68
CA ARG A 104 6.85 0.93 -10.02
C ARG A 104 5.86 1.92 -10.60
N VAL A 105 6.32 3.15 -10.81
CA VAL A 105 5.58 4.08 -11.66
C VAL A 105 5.28 3.28 -12.92
N PRO A 106 4.01 2.96 -13.23
CA PRO A 106 3.71 2.39 -14.52
C PRO A 106 4.41 3.32 -15.49
N GLN A 107 5.11 2.80 -16.47
CA GLN A 107 5.85 3.64 -17.41
C GLN A 107 4.89 4.31 -18.43
N PRO A 108 4.01 5.23 -18.02
CA PRO A 108 3.09 5.83 -18.97
C PRO A 108 3.79 6.91 -19.76
N LEU A 109 4.77 7.61 -19.14
CA LEU A 109 5.52 8.67 -19.82
C LEU A 109 6.51 8.10 -20.83
N THR A 110 7.27 7.07 -20.46
CA THR A 110 8.19 6.39 -21.39
C THR A 110 7.41 5.68 -22.50
N SER A 111 6.27 5.09 -22.18
CA SER A 111 5.41 4.46 -23.18
C SER A 111 4.75 5.48 -24.12
N LEU A 112 4.40 6.67 -23.64
CA LEU A 112 3.90 7.77 -24.48
C LEU A 112 4.98 8.29 -25.42
N LEU A 113 6.20 8.46 -24.93
CA LEU A 113 7.35 8.93 -25.74
C LEU A 113 7.82 7.89 -26.75
N SER A 114 7.59 6.60 -26.48
CA SER A 114 7.91 5.49 -27.40
C SER A 114 6.75 5.06 -28.29
N LEU A 115 5.58 5.71 -28.19
CA LEU A 115 4.44 5.46 -29.06
C LEU A 115 4.76 5.98 -30.46
N SER A 116 5.14 5.07 -31.33
CA SER A 116 5.24 5.31 -32.76
C SER A 116 4.12 4.58 -33.49
N MET A 117 3.75 5.09 -34.63
CA MET A 117 2.81 4.42 -35.53
C MET A 117 3.41 3.12 -36.04
N GLN A 118 2.69 2.03 -35.93
CA GLN A 118 3.16 0.72 -36.40
C GLN A 118 2.95 0.59 -37.93
N GLU A 119 3.81 -0.20 -38.55
CA GLU A 119 3.70 -0.46 -39.99
C GLU A 119 2.37 -1.16 -40.29
N GLY A 120 1.54 -0.54 -41.16
CA GLY A 120 0.18 -1.01 -41.45
C GLY A 120 -0.93 -0.51 -40.53
N GLU A 121 -0.61 0.28 -39.52
CA GLU A 121 -1.58 0.88 -38.62
C GLU A 121 -2.23 2.12 -39.27
N SER A 122 -3.56 2.23 -39.23
CA SER A 122 -4.24 3.45 -39.68
C SER A 122 -4.10 4.58 -38.67
N LEU A 123 -4.08 5.81 -39.15
CA LEU A 123 -4.02 7.01 -38.29
C LEU A 123 -5.11 7.02 -37.21
N LYS A 124 -6.29 6.49 -37.52
CA LYS A 124 -7.40 6.37 -36.59
C LYS A 124 -7.07 5.43 -35.42
N MET A 125 -6.54 4.24 -35.71
CA MET A 125 -6.14 3.26 -34.69
C MET A 125 -5.01 3.81 -33.82
N TYR A 126 -4.05 4.49 -34.42
CA TYR A 126 -2.97 5.15 -33.69
C TYR A 126 -3.50 6.22 -32.73
N SER A 127 -4.42 7.08 -33.19
CA SER A 127 -4.99 8.13 -32.36
C SER A 127 -5.83 7.56 -31.20
N GLU A 128 -6.63 6.52 -31.44
CA GLU A 128 -7.41 5.86 -30.39
C GLU A 128 -6.51 5.28 -29.30
N ARG A 129 -5.43 4.58 -29.67
CA ARG A 129 -4.44 4.02 -28.75
C ARG A 129 -3.69 5.13 -27.98
N TYR A 130 -3.37 6.23 -28.62
CA TYR A 130 -2.74 7.39 -27.98
C TYR A 130 -3.66 8.03 -26.94
N TRP A 131 -4.93 8.23 -27.28
CA TRP A 131 -5.93 8.80 -26.38
C TRP A 131 -6.22 7.89 -25.19
N GLU A 132 -6.32 6.59 -25.39
CA GLU A 132 -6.51 5.64 -24.30
C GLU A 132 -5.35 5.68 -23.30
N MET A 133 -4.14 5.75 -23.78
CA MET A 133 -2.95 5.85 -22.93
C MET A 133 -2.88 7.20 -22.21
N LEU A 134 -3.23 8.29 -22.86
CA LEU A 134 -3.27 9.63 -22.27
C LEU A 134 -4.33 9.72 -21.17
N MET A 135 -5.50 9.14 -21.37
CA MET A 135 -6.56 9.07 -20.36
C MET A 135 -6.14 8.24 -19.14
N ARG A 136 -5.46 7.13 -19.34
CA ARG A 136 -4.88 6.34 -18.23
C ARG A 136 -3.86 7.14 -17.43
N LEU A 137 -3.03 7.91 -18.11
CA LEU A 137 -2.04 8.79 -17.48
C LEU A 137 -2.71 9.88 -16.64
N MET A 138 -3.75 10.54 -17.19
CA MET A 138 -4.50 11.55 -16.47
C MET A 138 -5.15 11.00 -15.21
N VAL A 139 -5.75 9.83 -15.26
CA VAL A 139 -6.35 9.17 -14.08
C VAL A 139 -5.28 8.89 -13.01
N ILE A 140 -4.09 8.47 -13.41
CA ILE A 140 -2.98 8.24 -12.49
C ILE A 140 -2.52 9.55 -11.84
N LEU A 141 -2.42 10.63 -12.62
CA LEU A 141 -2.01 11.95 -12.13
C LEU A 141 -3.07 12.60 -11.24
N MET A 142 -4.35 12.45 -11.56
CA MET A 142 -5.46 12.97 -10.75
C MET A 142 -5.60 12.24 -9.40
N ASN A 143 -5.26 10.94 -9.37
CA ASN A 143 -5.24 10.14 -8.14
C ASN A 143 -3.88 10.20 -7.42
N TRP A 144 -2.95 11.03 -7.86
CA TRP A 144 -1.69 11.24 -7.19
C TRP A 144 -1.94 12.00 -5.88
N PRO A 145 -1.63 11.41 -4.71
CA PRO A 145 -1.75 12.13 -3.46
C PRO A 145 -0.82 13.35 -3.50
N SER A 146 -1.35 14.52 -3.20
CA SER A 146 -0.61 15.78 -3.08
C SER A 146 0.34 15.71 -1.88
N VAL A 147 1.46 15.00 -2.01
CA VAL A 147 2.50 14.90 -0.96
C VAL A 147 3.59 15.97 -1.15
N LEU A 148 3.43 16.86 -2.13
CA LEU A 148 4.40 17.91 -2.45
C LEU A 148 3.90 19.32 -2.10
N SER A 149 3.34 19.51 -0.89
CA SER A 149 3.24 20.84 -0.29
C SER A 149 3.89 20.86 1.10
N SER A 150 5.19 20.56 1.12
CA SER A 150 6.10 21.03 2.15
C SER A 150 7.05 22.00 1.46
N SER A 151 6.71 23.26 1.52
CA SER A 151 7.58 24.35 1.15
C SER A 151 8.69 24.46 2.21
N ASP A 152 9.78 23.74 2.02
CA ASP A 152 11.05 24.12 2.59
C ASP A 152 11.69 25.17 1.69
N SER A 153 11.42 26.41 2.02
CA SER A 153 12.19 27.54 1.51
C SER A 153 13.52 27.58 2.27
N PRO A 154 14.67 27.47 1.60
CA PRO A 154 15.94 27.73 2.27
C PRO A 154 16.02 29.22 2.60
N SER A 155 16.09 29.54 3.89
CA SER A 155 16.41 30.87 4.37
C SER A 155 17.82 31.20 3.92
N ILE A 156 17.95 32.09 2.96
CA ILE A 156 19.22 32.73 2.63
C ILE A 156 19.46 33.80 3.70
N THR A 157 20.35 33.49 4.61
CA THR A 157 20.91 34.51 5.53
C THR A 157 22.04 35.21 4.80
N VAL A 158 21.89 36.51 4.60
CA VAL A 158 22.94 37.43 4.17
C VAL A 158 23.77 37.82 5.39
#